data_9724642d8ac1f63677ceda37c5ac9e31
#
_entry.id   9724642d8ac1f63677ceda37c5ac9e31
#
_cell.length_a   1.000
_cell.length_b   1.000
_cell.length_c   1.000
_cell.angle_alpha   90.00
_cell.angle_beta   90.00
_cell.angle_gamma   90.00
#
_symmetry.space_group_name_H-M   'P 1'
#
loop_
_entity.id
_entity.type
_entity.pdbx_description
1 polymer ?
#
loop_
_entity_poly.entity_id
_entity_poly.type
_entity_poly.pdbx_seq_one_letter_code
_entity_poly.pdbx_strand_id
1 'polypeptide(L)'
;LNASDDRAPIMAIETTVPTNRPTTLAAWIKCLDDVLLPVPQASHERVCKAIRDSRSSLRDIAELMQECPALVLSVMREANSQAHGSLAEPAENLEVALNRLGLKRGEELLARLPSVPAREIPVALRQLLLISQHASQQANGLFGSRLARLWQDIHWGSLLFLSPLWPMAVAYPKLLEEWELRVIHKGQSAREVEQELFGIRLLDLCVGLTEAWH
;
A
#
# COMPACT_ATOMS: atom_id res chain seq x y z
N LEU A 1 -26.28 45.31 -25.07
CA LEU A 1 -26.18 43.87 -25.28
C LEU A 1 -25.50 43.26 -24.07
N ASN A 2 -26.33 42.86 -23.09
CA ASN A 2 -25.92 42.16 -21.88
C ASN A 2 -25.68 40.69 -22.23
N ALA A 3 -24.45 40.22 -22.04
CA ALA A 3 -24.14 38.79 -21.99
C ALA A 3 -24.35 38.32 -20.55
N SER A 4 -25.41 37.56 -20.34
CA SER A 4 -25.72 36.90 -19.08
C SER A 4 -24.68 35.82 -18.84
N ASP A 5 -23.95 35.93 -17.73
CA ASP A 5 -23.01 34.94 -17.19
C ASP A 5 -23.83 33.82 -16.55
N ASP A 6 -24.15 32.80 -17.36
CA ASP A 6 -24.92 31.64 -16.93
C ASP A 6 -23.91 30.53 -16.41
N ARG A 7 -23.29 30.81 -15.25
CA ARG A 7 -22.54 29.81 -14.50
C ARG A 7 -23.53 29.05 -13.63
N ALA A 8 -23.88 27.85 -14.10
CA ALA A 8 -24.60 26.89 -13.28
C ALA A 8 -23.89 26.73 -11.93
N PRO A 9 -24.61 26.69 -10.79
CA PRO A 9 -23.98 26.47 -9.49
C PRO A 9 -23.38 25.09 -9.45
N ILE A 10 -22.07 25.01 -9.16
CA ILE A 10 -21.40 23.78 -8.83
C ILE A 10 -22.09 23.24 -7.57
N MET A 11 -22.90 22.21 -7.74
CA MET A 11 -23.53 21.50 -6.62
C MET A 11 -22.39 21.08 -5.67
N ALA A 12 -22.40 21.65 -4.47
CA ALA A 12 -21.58 21.18 -3.38
C ALA A 12 -21.96 19.71 -3.11
N ILE A 13 -21.07 18.79 -3.49
CA ILE A 13 -21.17 17.41 -3.09
C ILE A 13 -20.94 17.44 -1.57
N GLU A 14 -22.01 17.34 -0.80
CA GLU A 14 -21.90 17.07 0.64
C GLU A 14 -21.18 15.75 0.83
N THR A 15 -19.88 15.83 1.08
CA THR A 15 -19.04 14.71 1.39
C THR A 15 -19.39 14.27 2.81
N THR A 16 -20.40 13.41 2.95
CA THR A 16 -20.74 12.82 4.24
C THR A 16 -19.59 11.90 4.67
N VAL A 17 -18.73 12.45 5.51
CA VAL A 17 -17.66 11.69 6.17
C VAL A 17 -18.33 10.56 6.98
N PRO A 18 -17.92 9.28 6.83
CA PRO A 18 -18.54 8.17 7.54
C PRO A 18 -18.50 8.41 9.05
N THR A 19 -19.68 8.38 9.70
CA THR A 19 -19.84 8.63 11.14
C THR A 19 -19.20 7.54 12.02
N ASN A 20 -18.91 6.37 11.46
CA ASN A 20 -18.34 5.23 12.19
C ASN A 20 -16.89 4.98 11.77
N ARG A 21 -16.01 5.97 11.96
CA ARG A 21 -14.57 5.83 11.69
C ARG A 21 -13.77 5.79 13.00
N PRO A 22 -12.60 5.13 13.01
CA PRO A 22 -11.66 5.26 14.13
C PRO A 22 -11.24 6.72 14.35
N THR A 23 -10.98 7.10 15.59
CA THR A 23 -10.53 8.46 15.96
C THR A 23 -9.25 8.44 16.80
N THR A 24 -8.78 7.26 17.18
CA THR A 24 -7.55 7.06 17.93
C THR A 24 -6.55 6.22 17.14
N LEU A 25 -5.26 6.44 17.37
CA LEU A 25 -4.19 5.71 16.69
C LEU A 25 -4.35 4.19 16.83
N ALA A 26 -4.57 3.69 18.06
CA ALA A 26 -4.75 2.26 18.30
C ALA A 26 -5.96 1.67 17.56
N ALA A 27 -7.07 2.41 17.48
CA ALA A 27 -8.25 1.97 16.76
C ALA A 27 -8.02 1.95 15.23
N TRP A 28 -7.27 2.92 14.70
CA TRP A 28 -6.86 2.94 13.31
C TRP A 28 -5.94 1.77 12.97
N ILE A 29 -4.90 1.54 13.76
CA ILE A 29 -3.97 0.41 13.56
C ILE A 29 -4.75 -0.89 13.54
N LYS A 30 -5.57 -1.16 14.56
CA LYS A 30 -6.39 -2.37 14.63
C LYS A 30 -7.32 -2.54 13.42
N CYS A 31 -7.93 -1.45 12.96
CA CYS A 31 -8.86 -1.50 11.83
C CYS A 31 -8.14 -1.76 10.50
N LEU A 32 -6.96 -1.18 10.30
CA LEU A 32 -6.24 -1.22 9.02
C LEU A 32 -5.31 -2.42 8.91
N ASP A 33 -4.89 -3.00 10.02
CA ASP A 33 -4.01 -4.17 10.03
C ASP A 33 -4.68 -5.40 9.39
N ASP A 34 -5.98 -5.57 9.56
CA ASP A 34 -6.74 -6.69 8.99
C ASP A 34 -7.14 -6.48 7.51
N VAL A 35 -6.87 -5.32 6.93
CA VAL A 35 -7.28 -5.01 5.56
C VAL A 35 -6.40 -5.77 4.55
N LEU A 36 -7.05 -6.63 3.77
CA LEU A 36 -6.42 -7.31 2.65
C LEU A 36 -6.39 -6.39 1.42
N LEU A 37 -5.21 -6.24 0.84
CA LEU A 37 -5.04 -5.42 -0.35
C LEU A 37 -5.51 -6.16 -1.60
N PRO A 38 -6.35 -5.55 -2.45
CA PRO A 38 -6.75 -6.15 -3.71
C PRO A 38 -5.57 -6.19 -4.69
N VAL A 39 -5.47 -7.30 -5.40
CA VAL A 39 -4.42 -7.59 -6.38
C VAL A 39 -5.04 -7.67 -7.77
N PRO A 40 -4.40 -7.09 -8.82
CA PRO A 40 -4.86 -7.28 -10.19
C PRO A 40 -4.93 -8.77 -10.55
N GLN A 41 -6.06 -9.21 -11.07
CA GLN A 41 -6.32 -10.61 -11.43
C GLN A 41 -5.20 -11.21 -12.30
N ALA A 42 -4.75 -10.48 -13.32
CA ALA A 42 -3.68 -10.94 -14.21
C ALA A 42 -2.34 -11.19 -13.47
N SER A 43 -1.98 -10.34 -12.51
CA SER A 43 -0.77 -10.52 -11.68
C SER A 43 -0.94 -11.70 -10.74
N HIS A 44 -2.10 -11.81 -10.10
CA HIS A 44 -2.42 -12.92 -9.21
C HIS A 44 -2.33 -14.28 -9.93
N GLU A 45 -2.97 -14.42 -11.09
CA GLU A 45 -2.95 -15.65 -11.89
C GLU A 45 -1.54 -16.04 -12.34
N ARG A 46 -0.71 -15.06 -12.77
CA ARG A 46 0.69 -15.31 -13.16
C ARG A 46 1.51 -15.85 -12.01
N VAL A 47 1.39 -15.26 -10.82
CA VAL A 47 2.12 -15.69 -9.63
C VAL A 47 1.63 -17.05 -9.15
N CYS A 48 0.33 -17.30 -9.11
CA CYS A 48 -0.23 -18.60 -8.77
C CYS A 48 0.27 -19.71 -9.71
N LYS A 49 0.35 -19.43 -11.01
CA LYS A 49 0.90 -20.37 -11.99
C LYS A 49 2.38 -20.65 -11.72
N ALA A 50 3.18 -19.62 -11.44
CA ALA A 50 4.61 -19.77 -11.17
C ALA A 50 4.88 -20.60 -9.89
N ILE A 51 4.10 -20.36 -8.82
CA ILE A 51 4.24 -21.16 -7.57
C ILE A 51 3.95 -22.65 -7.79
N ARG A 52 3.03 -22.99 -8.69
CA ARG A 52 2.66 -24.38 -9.01
C ARG A 52 3.58 -25.04 -10.04
N ASP A 53 4.38 -24.27 -10.77
CA ASP A 53 5.33 -24.81 -11.72
C ASP A 53 6.63 -25.20 -11.02
N SER A 54 6.89 -26.50 -10.92
CA SER A 54 8.11 -27.05 -10.30
C SER A 54 9.42 -26.59 -10.95
N ARG A 55 9.36 -25.97 -12.14
CA ARG A 55 10.53 -25.41 -12.85
C ARG A 55 10.81 -23.98 -12.46
N SER A 56 9.86 -23.28 -11.84
CA SER A 56 10.05 -21.91 -11.37
C SER A 56 10.90 -21.89 -10.10
N SER A 57 11.95 -21.09 -10.10
CA SER A 57 12.73 -20.80 -8.88
C SER A 57 12.01 -19.78 -7.99
N LEU A 58 12.41 -19.69 -6.71
CA LEU A 58 11.92 -18.65 -5.80
C LEU A 58 12.23 -17.24 -6.35
N ARG A 59 13.33 -17.09 -7.06
CA ARG A 59 13.72 -15.85 -7.70
C ARG A 59 12.75 -15.47 -8.81
N ASP A 60 12.37 -16.42 -9.68
CA ASP A 60 11.40 -16.16 -10.76
C ASP A 60 10.05 -15.73 -10.18
N ILE A 61 9.62 -16.38 -9.08
CA ILE A 61 8.40 -16.02 -8.37
C ILE A 61 8.50 -14.60 -7.77
N ALA A 62 9.63 -14.27 -7.13
CA ALA A 62 9.88 -12.97 -6.56
C ALA A 62 9.86 -11.87 -7.64
N GLU A 63 10.49 -12.10 -8.79
CA GLU A 63 10.51 -11.16 -9.93
C GLU A 63 9.09 -10.87 -10.43
N LEU A 64 8.24 -11.90 -10.55
CA LEU A 64 6.83 -11.70 -10.92
C LEU A 64 6.03 -10.93 -9.87
N MET A 65 6.28 -11.18 -8.58
CA MET A 65 5.60 -10.48 -7.48
C MET A 65 5.99 -9.00 -7.39
N GLN A 66 7.24 -8.65 -7.72
CA GLN A 66 7.74 -7.26 -7.71
C GLN A 66 6.94 -6.34 -8.62
N GLU A 67 6.31 -6.85 -9.68
CA GLU A 67 5.45 -6.07 -10.55
C GLU A 67 4.18 -5.57 -9.84
N CYS A 68 3.83 -6.14 -8.67
CA CYS A 68 2.64 -5.79 -7.91
C CYS A 68 2.99 -5.48 -6.44
N PRO A 69 3.19 -4.21 -6.06
CA PRO A 69 3.59 -3.83 -4.71
C PRO A 69 2.64 -4.33 -3.60
N ALA A 70 1.34 -4.48 -3.90
CA ALA A 70 0.38 -5.05 -2.96
C ALA A 70 0.70 -6.52 -2.61
N LEU A 71 1.18 -7.32 -3.58
CA LEU A 71 1.67 -8.68 -3.33
C LEU A 71 2.95 -8.66 -2.49
N VAL A 72 3.88 -7.77 -2.83
CA VAL A 72 5.13 -7.62 -2.07
C VAL A 72 4.84 -7.36 -0.61
N LEU A 73 4.03 -6.35 -0.30
CA LEU A 73 3.67 -6.02 1.09
C LEU A 73 2.99 -7.21 1.78
N SER A 74 2.05 -7.88 1.12
CA SER A 74 1.32 -9.01 1.70
C SER A 74 2.26 -10.16 2.07
N VAL A 75 3.23 -10.49 1.22
CA VAL A 75 4.23 -11.53 1.47
C VAL A 75 5.19 -11.14 2.58
N MET A 76 5.68 -9.89 2.57
CA MET A 76 6.58 -9.38 3.62
C MET A 76 5.92 -9.42 4.99
N ARG A 77 4.69 -8.93 5.11
CA ARG A 77 3.92 -8.96 6.36
C ARG A 77 3.66 -10.39 6.85
N GLU A 78 3.23 -11.29 5.97
CA GLU A 78 2.97 -12.69 6.35
C GLU A 78 4.27 -13.38 6.82
N ALA A 79 5.39 -13.12 6.16
CA ALA A 79 6.68 -13.69 6.53
C ALA A 79 7.19 -13.15 7.88
N ASN A 80 6.97 -11.86 8.17
CA ASN A 80 7.36 -11.24 9.43
C ASN A 80 6.45 -11.69 10.59
N SER A 81 5.14 -11.84 10.35
CA SER A 81 4.21 -12.34 11.37
C SER A 81 4.54 -13.75 11.86
N GLN A 82 5.28 -14.53 11.07
CA GLN A 82 5.75 -15.87 11.43
C GLN A 82 7.06 -15.88 12.24
N ALA A 83 7.75 -14.74 12.31
CA ALA A 83 8.99 -14.58 13.05
C ALA A 83 8.71 -14.48 14.55
N HIS A 84 8.31 -15.61 15.18
CA HIS A 84 8.05 -15.70 16.61
C HIS A 84 9.36 -15.88 17.36
N GLY A 85 9.81 -14.83 18.04
CA GLY A 85 10.96 -14.84 18.94
C GLY A 85 11.75 -13.54 18.86
N SER A 86 12.25 -13.06 20.00
CA SER A 86 12.96 -11.79 20.16
C SER A 86 14.29 -11.64 19.38
N LEU A 87 14.61 -12.57 18.50
CA LEU A 87 15.85 -12.62 17.70
C LEU A 87 15.60 -12.79 16.20
N ALA A 88 14.35 -12.81 15.73
CA ALA A 88 14.07 -12.94 14.30
C ALA A 88 14.07 -11.55 13.66
N GLU A 89 15.14 -11.22 12.94
CA GLU A 89 15.19 -10.01 12.12
C GLU A 89 14.08 -10.02 11.06
N PRO A 90 13.48 -8.86 10.73
CA PRO A 90 12.53 -8.74 9.65
C PRO A 90 13.11 -9.27 8.33
N ALA A 91 12.26 -9.73 7.41
CA ALA A 91 12.73 -10.15 6.10
C ALA A 91 13.25 -8.93 5.32
N GLU A 92 14.52 -8.95 4.95
CA GLU A 92 15.20 -7.82 4.27
C GLU A 92 14.73 -7.63 2.83
N ASN A 93 14.26 -8.70 2.19
CA ASN A 93 13.80 -8.67 0.81
C ASN A 93 12.78 -9.78 0.53
N LEU A 94 12.18 -9.72 -0.66
CA LEU A 94 11.10 -10.63 -1.04
C LEU A 94 11.55 -12.09 -1.17
N GLU A 95 12.78 -12.37 -1.61
CA GLU A 95 13.30 -13.74 -1.70
C GLU A 95 13.45 -14.36 -0.31
N VAL A 96 13.99 -13.61 0.64
CA VAL A 96 14.09 -14.02 2.05
C VAL A 96 12.69 -14.25 2.64
N ALA A 97 11.75 -13.36 2.38
CA ALA A 97 10.37 -13.50 2.83
C ALA A 97 9.70 -14.75 2.26
N LEU A 98 9.83 -15.01 0.96
CA LEU A 98 9.30 -16.21 0.30
C LEU A 98 9.96 -17.50 0.82
N ASN A 99 11.28 -17.48 1.04
CA ASN A 99 11.99 -18.63 1.61
C ASN A 99 11.52 -18.94 3.03
N ARG A 100 11.32 -17.92 3.86
CA ARG A 100 10.80 -18.05 5.24
C ARG A 100 9.36 -18.57 5.25
N LEU A 101 8.53 -18.06 4.37
CA LEU A 101 7.13 -18.44 4.25
C LEU A 101 6.96 -19.86 3.71
N GLY A 102 7.76 -20.22 2.71
CA GLY A 102 7.65 -21.46 1.94
C GLY A 102 6.50 -21.42 0.93
N LEU A 103 6.61 -22.22 -0.13
CA LEU A 103 5.65 -22.20 -1.25
C LEU A 103 4.22 -22.53 -0.84
N LYS A 104 4.02 -23.49 0.08
CA LYS A 104 2.68 -23.87 0.53
C LYS A 104 1.93 -22.73 1.20
N ARG A 105 2.56 -22.04 2.14
CA ARG A 105 1.95 -20.88 2.79
C ARG A 105 1.82 -19.69 1.85
N GLY A 106 2.77 -19.52 0.93
CA GLY A 106 2.66 -18.54 -0.16
C GLY A 106 1.39 -18.77 -0.99
N GLU A 107 1.09 -20.02 -1.33
CA GLU A 107 -0.14 -20.38 -2.06
C GLU A 107 -1.40 -20.14 -1.21
N GLU A 108 -1.39 -20.49 0.07
CA GLU A 108 -2.48 -20.20 1.02
C GLU A 108 -2.71 -18.70 1.19
N LEU A 109 -1.64 -17.90 1.26
CA LEU A 109 -1.73 -16.43 1.29
C LEU A 109 -2.41 -15.90 0.02
N LEU A 110 -1.93 -16.31 -1.16
CA LEU A 110 -2.51 -15.88 -2.43
C LEU A 110 -4.00 -16.23 -2.51
N ALA A 111 -4.39 -17.41 -2.05
CA ALA A 111 -5.79 -17.83 -2.06
C ALA A 111 -6.72 -16.94 -1.20
N ARG A 112 -6.17 -16.24 -0.19
CA ARG A 112 -6.92 -15.31 0.68
C ARG A 112 -7.00 -13.88 0.11
N LEU A 113 -6.06 -13.49 -0.77
CA LEU A 113 -6.02 -12.13 -1.30
C LEU A 113 -7.17 -11.88 -2.29
N PRO A 114 -7.85 -10.72 -2.19
CA PRO A 114 -8.86 -10.34 -3.17
C PRO A 114 -8.25 -10.16 -4.56
N SER A 115 -8.59 -11.05 -5.49
CA SER A 115 -8.17 -10.97 -6.88
C SER A 115 -9.28 -10.31 -7.70
N VAL A 116 -9.03 -9.11 -8.22
CA VAL A 116 -10.05 -8.31 -8.89
C VAL A 116 -9.54 -7.75 -10.23
N PRO A 117 -10.42 -7.46 -11.18
CA PRO A 117 -10.05 -6.70 -12.38
C PRO A 117 -9.38 -5.38 -12.01
N ALA A 118 -8.32 -4.99 -12.73
CA ALA A 118 -7.55 -3.78 -12.39
C ALA A 118 -8.41 -2.51 -12.28
N ARG A 119 -9.51 -2.42 -13.03
CA ARG A 119 -10.47 -1.30 -12.99
C ARG A 119 -11.27 -1.22 -11.68
N GLU A 120 -11.39 -2.33 -10.96
CA GLU A 120 -12.15 -2.43 -9.69
C GLU A 120 -11.29 -2.11 -8.46
N ILE A 121 -9.97 -2.00 -8.63
CA ILE A 121 -9.08 -1.53 -7.57
C ILE A 121 -9.39 -0.05 -7.31
N PRO A 122 -9.58 0.38 -6.03
CA PRO A 122 -9.85 1.77 -5.69
C PRO A 122 -8.84 2.74 -6.32
N VAL A 123 -9.32 3.87 -6.83
CA VAL A 123 -8.47 4.85 -7.53
C VAL A 123 -7.35 5.34 -6.61
N ALA A 124 -7.67 5.69 -5.36
CA ALA A 124 -6.69 6.13 -4.38
C ALA A 124 -5.57 5.11 -4.17
N LEU A 125 -5.91 3.80 -4.08
CA LEU A 125 -4.90 2.75 -3.97
C LEU A 125 -4.05 2.66 -5.24
N ARG A 126 -4.65 2.70 -6.43
CA ARG A 126 -3.90 2.67 -7.70
C ARG A 126 -2.90 3.82 -7.81
N GLN A 127 -3.30 5.01 -7.39
CA GLN A 127 -2.43 6.19 -7.37
C GLN A 127 -1.25 6.00 -6.41
N LEU A 128 -1.51 5.56 -5.18
CA LEU A 128 -0.45 5.29 -4.20
C LEU A 128 0.53 4.21 -4.67
N LEU A 129 0.04 3.11 -5.25
CA LEU A 129 0.88 2.05 -5.80
C LEU A 129 1.74 2.57 -6.96
N LEU A 130 1.18 3.39 -7.85
CA LEU A 130 1.90 3.99 -8.96
C LEU A 130 2.99 4.96 -8.47
N ILE A 131 2.68 5.81 -7.49
CA ILE A 131 3.66 6.72 -6.85
C ILE A 131 4.81 5.90 -6.25
N SER A 132 4.51 4.82 -5.54
CA SER A 132 5.51 3.94 -4.93
C SER A 132 6.41 3.27 -5.97
N GLN A 133 5.85 2.77 -7.08
CA GLN A 133 6.63 2.21 -8.19
C GLN A 133 7.52 3.27 -8.84
N HIS A 134 7.01 4.47 -9.09
CA HIS A 134 7.81 5.57 -9.63
C HIS A 134 8.93 5.99 -8.67
N ALA A 135 8.64 6.10 -7.38
CA ALA A 135 9.66 6.44 -6.38
C ALA A 135 10.80 5.41 -6.37
N SER A 136 10.47 4.12 -6.40
CA SER A 136 11.45 3.04 -6.47
C SER A 136 12.28 3.10 -7.77
N GLN A 137 11.65 3.34 -8.93
CA GLN A 137 12.36 3.48 -10.20
C GLN A 137 13.30 4.69 -10.21
N GLN A 138 12.88 5.84 -9.68
CA GLN A 138 13.71 7.03 -9.55
C GLN A 138 14.90 6.79 -8.61
N ALA A 139 14.65 6.17 -7.46
CA ALA A 139 15.70 5.81 -6.52
C ALA A 139 16.74 4.88 -7.15
N ASN A 140 16.31 3.90 -7.94
CA ASN A 140 17.19 3.02 -8.69
C ASN A 140 18.04 3.78 -9.72
N GLY A 141 17.46 4.70 -10.46
CA GLY A 141 18.18 5.52 -11.43
C GLY A 141 19.26 6.42 -10.79
N LEU A 142 18.97 6.95 -9.61
CA LEU A 142 19.86 7.86 -8.89
C LEU A 142 20.98 7.13 -8.13
N PHE A 143 20.70 6.01 -7.52
CA PHE A 143 21.58 5.37 -6.53
C PHE A 143 22.09 3.98 -6.92
N GLY A 144 21.46 3.29 -7.86
CA GLY A 144 21.78 1.90 -8.21
C GLY A 144 23.23 1.66 -8.62
N SER A 145 23.89 2.62 -9.30
CA SER A 145 25.28 2.53 -9.67
C SER A 145 26.27 3.00 -8.60
N ARG A 146 25.82 3.82 -7.65
CA ARG A 146 26.69 4.49 -6.66
C ARG A 146 26.68 3.83 -5.30
N LEU A 147 25.59 3.15 -4.94
CA LEU A 147 25.35 2.58 -3.62
C LEU A 147 25.02 1.09 -3.71
N ALA A 148 25.82 0.32 -4.44
CA ALA A 148 25.57 -1.10 -4.71
C ALA A 148 25.32 -1.96 -3.47
N ARG A 149 25.82 -1.58 -2.28
CA ARG A 149 25.55 -2.28 -1.01
C ARG A 149 24.20 -1.93 -0.39
N LEU A 150 23.68 -0.73 -0.66
CA LEU A 150 22.42 -0.22 -0.10
C LEU A 150 21.27 -0.25 -1.12
N TRP A 151 21.54 -0.78 -2.29
CA TRP A 151 20.58 -0.77 -3.39
C TRP A 151 19.25 -1.46 -3.03
N GLN A 152 19.32 -2.61 -2.36
CA GLN A 152 18.11 -3.33 -1.95
C GLN A 152 17.30 -2.52 -0.92
N ASP A 153 17.96 -1.96 0.09
CA ASP A 153 17.31 -1.14 1.12
C ASP A 153 16.64 0.09 0.52
N ILE A 154 17.34 0.75 -0.43
CA ILE A 154 16.81 1.92 -1.14
C ILE A 154 15.61 1.51 -2.00
N HIS A 155 15.70 0.40 -2.71
CA HIS A 155 14.60 -0.10 -3.55
C HIS A 155 13.36 -0.41 -2.71
N TRP A 156 13.50 -1.27 -1.70
CA TRP A 156 12.37 -1.68 -0.86
C TRP A 156 11.85 -0.53 -0.01
N GLY A 157 12.73 0.29 0.57
CA GLY A 157 12.33 1.46 1.32
C GLY A 157 11.53 2.45 0.49
N SER A 158 11.96 2.72 -0.75
CA SER A 158 11.22 3.61 -1.67
C SER A 158 9.89 3.01 -2.12
N LEU A 159 9.85 1.71 -2.42
CA LEU A 159 8.65 1.02 -2.87
C LEU A 159 7.58 0.96 -1.77
N LEU A 160 7.98 0.68 -0.53
CA LEU A 160 7.07 0.44 0.59
C LEU A 160 6.84 1.69 1.47
N PHE A 161 7.45 2.83 1.16
CA PHE A 161 7.36 4.04 1.98
C PHE A 161 5.90 4.47 2.26
N LEU A 162 5.04 4.40 1.25
CA LEU A 162 3.63 4.75 1.39
C LEU A 162 2.72 3.56 1.74
N SER A 163 3.28 2.38 1.95
CA SER A 163 2.50 1.16 2.19
C SER A 163 1.54 1.25 3.38
N PRO A 164 1.81 1.99 4.46
CA PRO A 164 0.86 2.16 5.55
C PRO A 164 -0.44 2.88 5.14
N LEU A 165 -0.43 3.65 4.06
CA LEU A 165 -1.63 4.32 3.53
C LEU A 165 -2.47 3.42 2.60
N TRP A 166 -1.93 2.30 2.13
CA TRP A 166 -2.65 1.42 1.19
C TRP A 166 -3.89 0.77 1.81
N PRO A 167 -3.87 0.24 3.05
CA PRO A 167 -5.08 -0.25 3.70
C PRO A 167 -6.14 0.84 3.87
N MET A 168 -5.73 2.08 4.17
CA MET A 168 -6.65 3.21 4.26
C MET A 168 -7.29 3.53 2.91
N ALA A 169 -6.52 3.47 1.81
CA ALA A 169 -7.04 3.67 0.46
C ALA A 169 -8.04 2.59 0.02
N VAL A 170 -8.00 1.41 0.65
CA VAL A 170 -9.00 0.34 0.44
C VAL A 170 -10.23 0.56 1.31
N ALA A 171 -10.03 0.77 2.61
CA ALA A 171 -11.11 0.81 3.59
C ALA A 171 -11.84 2.17 3.64
N TYR A 172 -11.10 3.25 3.42
CA TYR A 172 -11.59 4.63 3.55
C TYR A 172 -11.15 5.52 2.38
N PRO A 173 -11.37 5.15 1.10
CA PRO A 173 -10.87 5.89 -0.05
C PRO A 173 -11.34 7.35 -0.06
N LYS A 174 -12.60 7.60 0.30
CA LYS A 174 -13.17 8.96 0.33
C LYS A 174 -12.50 9.89 1.35
N LEU A 175 -11.98 9.36 2.46
CA LEU A 175 -11.25 10.19 3.43
C LEU A 175 -9.90 10.63 2.86
N LEU A 176 -9.21 9.78 2.12
CA LEU A 176 -7.96 10.15 1.43
C LEU A 176 -8.21 11.12 0.30
N GLU A 177 -9.27 10.92 -0.49
CA GLU A 177 -9.68 11.85 -1.56
C GLU A 177 -9.99 13.25 -1.00
N GLU A 178 -10.71 13.32 0.13
CA GLU A 178 -11.00 14.60 0.80
C GLU A 178 -9.74 15.24 1.38
N TRP A 179 -8.84 14.44 1.97
CA TRP A 179 -7.55 14.92 2.44
C TRP A 179 -6.72 15.51 1.29
N GLU A 180 -6.61 14.78 0.18
CA GLU A 180 -5.89 15.20 -1.03
C GLU A 180 -6.48 16.53 -1.57
N LEU A 181 -7.81 16.60 -1.70
CA LEU A 181 -8.49 17.80 -2.17
C LEU A 181 -8.20 19.00 -1.29
N ARG A 182 -8.26 18.84 0.04
CA ARG A 182 -8.10 19.95 0.98
C ARG A 182 -6.65 20.38 1.14
N VAL A 183 -5.73 19.42 1.25
CA VAL A 183 -4.31 19.70 1.51
C VAL A 183 -3.57 20.04 0.22
N ILE A 184 -3.68 19.18 -0.80
CA ILE A 184 -2.88 19.34 -2.03
C ILE A 184 -3.48 20.38 -2.97
N HIS A 185 -4.81 20.33 -3.21
CA HIS A 185 -5.43 21.23 -4.20
C HIS A 185 -5.89 22.56 -3.61
N LYS A 186 -6.35 22.59 -2.36
CA LYS A 186 -6.78 23.82 -1.68
C LYS A 186 -5.73 24.48 -0.79
N GLY A 187 -4.57 23.83 -0.58
CA GLY A 187 -3.45 24.35 0.22
C GLY A 187 -3.78 24.52 1.70
N GLN A 188 -4.76 23.78 2.24
CA GLN A 188 -5.08 23.82 3.67
C GLN A 188 -3.98 23.18 4.51
N SER A 189 -3.92 23.52 5.79
CA SER A 189 -2.98 22.94 6.73
C SER A 189 -3.21 21.43 6.87
N ALA A 190 -2.23 20.59 6.47
CA ALA A 190 -2.32 19.14 6.61
C ALA A 190 -2.64 18.73 8.05
N ARG A 191 -2.01 19.38 9.04
CA ARG A 191 -2.23 19.09 10.45
C ARG A 191 -3.68 19.28 10.89
N GLU A 192 -4.32 20.37 10.44
CA GLU A 192 -5.71 20.68 10.80
C GLU A 192 -6.66 19.72 10.10
N VAL A 193 -6.44 19.46 8.81
CA VAL A 193 -7.26 18.53 8.01
C VAL A 193 -7.12 17.09 8.54
N GLU A 194 -5.93 16.64 8.90
CA GLU A 194 -5.71 15.32 9.48
C GLU A 194 -6.42 15.17 10.83
N GLN A 195 -6.32 16.17 11.70
CA GLN A 195 -7.00 16.16 12.99
C GLN A 195 -8.53 16.10 12.81
N GLU A 196 -9.06 16.83 11.85
CA GLU A 196 -10.50 16.83 11.55
C GLU A 196 -10.97 15.52 10.92
N LEU A 197 -10.25 15.02 9.89
CA LEU A 197 -10.67 13.85 9.13
C LEU A 197 -10.35 12.53 9.83
N PHE A 198 -9.23 12.42 10.52
CA PHE A 198 -8.74 11.16 11.08
C PHE A 198 -8.67 11.15 12.61
N GLY A 199 -8.67 12.33 13.26
CA GLY A 199 -8.43 12.49 14.69
C GLY A 199 -6.98 12.23 15.11
N ILE A 200 -6.10 11.95 14.15
CA ILE A 200 -4.67 11.64 14.33
C ILE A 200 -3.88 12.24 13.18
N ARG A 201 -2.55 12.27 13.29
CA ARG A 201 -1.67 12.59 12.18
C ARG A 201 -1.42 11.35 11.32
N LEU A 202 -1.41 11.51 10.01
CA LEU A 202 -1.11 10.39 9.09
C LEU A 202 0.30 9.84 9.30
N LEU A 203 1.26 10.70 9.67
CA LEU A 203 2.63 10.25 9.99
C LEU A 203 2.64 9.29 11.18
N ASP A 204 1.90 9.60 12.25
CA ASP A 204 1.82 8.75 13.43
C ASP A 204 1.17 7.40 13.10
N LEU A 205 0.17 7.41 12.21
CA LEU A 205 -0.43 6.19 11.69
C LEU A 205 0.57 5.35 10.88
N CYS A 206 1.34 5.99 10.00
CA CYS A 206 2.34 5.29 9.20
C CYS A 206 3.39 4.62 10.09
N VAL A 207 3.90 5.32 11.10
CA VAL A 207 4.85 4.76 12.07
C VAL A 207 4.22 3.58 12.82
N GLY A 208 3.02 3.77 13.40
CA GLY A 208 2.35 2.73 14.18
C GLY A 208 2.00 1.48 13.37
N LEU A 209 1.57 1.61 12.10
CA LEU A 209 1.33 0.45 11.23
C LEU A 209 2.64 -0.26 10.86
N THR A 210 3.70 0.50 10.57
CA THR A 210 5.00 -0.11 10.26
C THR A 210 5.54 -0.90 11.46
N GLU A 211 5.43 -0.36 12.67
CA GLU A 211 5.80 -1.06 13.90
C GLU A 211 4.94 -2.31 14.15
N ALA A 212 3.65 -2.28 13.82
CA ALA A 212 2.76 -3.43 13.97
C ALA A 212 3.07 -4.55 12.96
N TRP A 213 3.71 -4.23 11.82
CA TRP A 213 4.08 -5.20 10.78
C TRP A 213 5.48 -5.81 10.93
N HIS A 214 6.24 -5.34 11.91
CA HIS A 214 7.54 -5.88 12.31
C HIS A 214 7.39 -6.84 13.50
#